data_697eb513c2ffcb4b888e42e64218f720
#
_entry.id   697eb513c2ffcb4b888e42e64218f720
#
_cell.length_a   1.000
_cell.length_b   1.000
_cell.length_c   1.000
_cell.angle_alpha   90.00
_cell.angle_beta   90.00
_cell.angle_gamma   90.00
#
_symmetry.space_group_name_H-M   'P 1'
#
loop_
_entity.id
_entity.type
_entity.pdbx_description
1 polymer ?
#
loop_
_entity_poly.entity_id
_entity_poly.type
_entity_poly.pdbx_seq_one_letter_code
_entity_poly.pdbx_strand_id
1 'polypeptide(L)'
;DLDLDRLEADRMRQNSFGESARRHAAEVARFRTVDFSLPLFGGVLKLARKIGKFPYVPGDPATRDARCEEVYRIQVDGLATRLRATGTKKLVFGVSGGLDSTQALLVCARVMDELGLPRNHILAYTMPGFATSTRTRSSAWQLMRAVGASAEEIDIRPSCMQMFKDMGHPYAKDRKQYDIAYENVQ
;
A
#
# COMPACT_ATOMS: atom_id res chain seq x y z
N ASP A 1 33.90 6.49 -4.01
CA ASP A 1 33.45 6.04 -2.69
C ASP A 1 32.53 4.82 -2.87
N LEU A 2 32.74 3.78 -2.07
CA LEU A 2 31.89 2.60 -2.00
C LEU A 2 31.20 2.58 -0.64
N ASP A 3 29.89 2.37 -0.66
CA ASP A 3 29.06 2.21 0.54
C ASP A 3 28.77 0.70 0.72
N LEU A 4 29.59 0.04 1.53
CA LEU A 4 29.49 -1.40 1.74
C LEU A 4 28.22 -1.79 2.48
N ASP A 5 27.80 -1.00 3.46
CA ASP A 5 26.56 -1.24 4.22
C ASP A 5 25.33 -1.20 3.32
N ARG A 6 25.34 -0.27 2.36
CA ARG A 6 24.27 -0.20 1.35
C ARG A 6 24.24 -1.44 0.46
N LEU A 7 25.42 -1.90 0.00
CA LEU A 7 25.51 -3.09 -0.84
C LEU A 7 25.01 -4.33 -0.08
N GLU A 8 25.33 -4.45 1.20
CA GLU A 8 24.84 -5.51 2.07
C GLU A 8 23.32 -5.42 2.24
N ALA A 9 22.79 -4.23 2.55
CA ALA A 9 21.35 -4.02 2.69
C ALA A 9 20.58 -4.32 1.40
N ASP A 10 21.11 -3.96 0.24
CA ASP A 10 20.49 -4.25 -1.06
C ASP A 10 20.46 -5.77 -1.33
N ARG A 11 21.52 -6.50 -0.96
CA ARG A 11 21.55 -7.98 -1.04
C ARG A 11 20.54 -8.63 -0.13
N MET A 12 20.41 -8.15 1.10
CA MET A 12 19.43 -8.67 2.08
C MET A 12 17.98 -8.48 1.63
N ARG A 13 17.70 -7.41 0.87
CA ARG A 13 16.36 -7.13 0.32
C ARG A 13 16.01 -8.01 -0.88
N GLN A 14 17.00 -8.57 -1.57
CA GLN A 14 16.75 -9.45 -2.71
C GLN A 14 16.54 -10.89 -2.24
N ASN A 15 15.30 -11.34 -2.21
CA ASN A 15 14.93 -12.69 -1.77
C ASN A 15 15.65 -13.80 -2.54
N SER A 16 15.97 -13.58 -3.82
CA SER A 16 16.66 -14.55 -4.68
C SER A 16 18.18 -14.54 -4.52
N PHE A 17 18.78 -13.55 -3.83
CA PHE A 17 20.23 -13.44 -3.72
C PHE A 17 20.87 -14.62 -3.00
N GLY A 18 20.31 -15.00 -1.84
CA GLY A 18 20.80 -16.14 -1.05
C GLY A 18 20.67 -17.48 -1.78
N GLU A 19 19.62 -17.65 -2.58
CA GLU A 19 19.44 -18.84 -3.40
C GLU A 19 20.45 -18.89 -4.55
N SER A 20 20.67 -17.77 -5.23
CA SER A 20 21.69 -17.63 -6.28
C SER A 20 23.08 -17.90 -5.72
N ALA A 21 23.42 -17.33 -4.58
CA ALA A 21 24.72 -17.57 -3.93
C ALA A 21 24.94 -19.06 -3.58
N ARG A 22 23.89 -19.76 -3.13
CA ARG A 22 23.99 -21.20 -2.88
C ARG A 22 24.18 -22.04 -4.14
N ARG A 23 23.49 -21.69 -5.24
CA ARG A 23 23.67 -22.38 -6.55
C ARG A 23 25.09 -22.25 -7.08
N HIS A 24 25.73 -21.12 -6.84
CA HIS A 24 27.07 -20.80 -7.32
C HIS A 24 28.17 -20.96 -6.25
N ALA A 25 27.86 -21.64 -5.13
CA ALA A 25 28.78 -21.76 -4.00
C ALA A 25 30.15 -22.34 -4.39
N ALA A 26 30.20 -23.32 -5.30
CA ALA A 26 31.45 -23.91 -5.79
C ALA A 26 32.28 -22.94 -6.64
N GLU A 27 31.65 -22.04 -7.36
CA GLU A 27 32.30 -20.99 -8.13
C GLU A 27 32.81 -19.87 -7.22
N VAL A 28 31.99 -19.45 -6.26
CA VAL A 28 32.33 -18.43 -5.26
C VAL A 28 33.51 -18.87 -4.40
N ALA A 29 33.59 -20.15 -4.03
CA ALA A 29 34.71 -20.70 -3.26
C ALA A 29 36.07 -20.62 -3.99
N ARG A 30 36.09 -20.41 -5.30
CA ARG A 30 37.32 -20.24 -6.09
C ARG A 30 37.79 -18.79 -6.15
N PHE A 31 36.98 -17.84 -5.65
CA PHE A 31 37.38 -16.43 -5.67
C PHE A 31 38.52 -16.19 -4.67
N ARG A 32 39.46 -15.37 -5.08
CA ARG A 32 40.54 -14.96 -4.21
C ARG A 32 40.00 -14.10 -3.07
N THR A 33 40.26 -14.52 -1.84
CA THR A 33 39.98 -13.71 -0.66
C THR A 33 41.21 -12.82 -0.36
N VAL A 34 40.96 -11.57 -0.11
CA VAL A 34 41.98 -10.60 0.32
C VAL A 34 41.50 -10.02 1.65
N ASP A 35 42.17 -10.42 2.71
CA ASP A 35 41.91 -9.88 4.04
C ASP A 35 42.55 -8.51 4.20
N PHE A 36 41.78 -7.57 4.72
CA PHE A 36 42.31 -6.24 5.05
C PHE A 36 41.59 -5.72 6.30
N SER A 37 42.23 -4.81 7.02
CA SER A 37 41.62 -4.09 8.11
C SER A 37 41.60 -2.60 7.82
N LEU A 38 40.49 -1.97 8.13
CA LEU A 38 40.34 -0.51 8.09
C LEU A 38 40.25 0.01 9.52
N PRO A 39 41.01 1.07 9.86
CA PRO A 39 40.82 1.72 11.16
C PRO A 39 39.42 2.31 11.24
N LEU A 40 38.77 2.18 12.39
CA LEU A 40 37.48 2.79 12.64
C LEU A 40 37.59 4.31 12.53
N PHE A 41 36.78 4.91 11.66
CA PHE A 41 36.76 6.36 11.51
C PHE A 41 35.98 6.97 12.69
N GLY A 42 36.69 7.67 13.61
CA GLY A 42 36.11 8.25 14.82
C GLY A 42 35.43 9.62 14.63
N GLY A 43 35.16 10.06 13.39
CA GLY A 43 34.65 11.38 13.10
C GLY A 43 33.35 11.39 12.30
N VAL A 44 32.82 12.57 12.01
CA VAL A 44 31.65 12.74 11.13
C VAL A 44 32.05 12.46 9.69
N LEU A 45 31.50 11.40 9.10
CA LEU A 45 31.72 11.04 7.72
C LEU A 45 30.89 11.95 6.81
N LYS A 46 31.54 12.71 5.92
CA LYS A 46 30.86 13.43 4.84
C LYS A 46 30.61 12.47 3.70
N LEU A 47 29.35 12.12 3.47
CA LEU A 47 28.99 11.30 2.32
C LEU A 47 29.13 12.10 1.02
N ALA A 48 29.82 11.55 0.02
CA ALA A 48 29.96 12.16 -1.30
C ALA A 48 28.65 12.14 -2.09
N ARG A 49 27.78 11.18 -1.82
CA ARG A 49 26.46 11.06 -2.45
C ARG A 49 25.41 11.91 -1.75
N LYS A 50 24.49 12.47 -2.51
CA LYS A 50 23.29 13.11 -1.97
C LYS A 50 22.31 12.04 -1.48
N ILE A 51 21.88 12.16 -0.22
CA ILE A 51 20.78 11.38 0.31
C ILE A 51 19.53 12.25 0.23
N GLY A 52 18.55 11.82 -0.57
CA GLY A 52 17.28 12.53 -0.70
C GLY A 52 16.48 12.45 0.60
N LYS A 53 15.97 13.61 1.08
CA LYS A 53 15.12 13.68 2.28
C LYS A 53 13.83 12.88 2.11
N PHE A 54 13.32 12.80 0.89
CA PHE A 54 12.09 12.08 0.52
C PHE A 54 12.43 11.06 -0.58
N PRO A 55 12.83 9.82 -0.23
CA PRO A 55 13.30 8.84 -1.21
C PRO A 55 12.21 8.35 -2.16
N TYR A 56 10.94 8.45 -1.76
CA TYR A 56 9.79 7.97 -2.55
C TYR A 56 9.15 9.05 -3.41
N VAL A 57 9.25 10.31 -3.00
CA VAL A 57 8.65 11.45 -3.71
C VAL A 57 9.75 12.43 -4.10
N PRO A 58 10.10 12.53 -5.39
CA PRO A 58 11.10 13.49 -5.86
C PRO A 58 10.73 14.92 -5.51
N GLY A 59 11.72 15.75 -5.12
CA GLY A 59 11.52 17.15 -4.80
C GLY A 59 11.30 18.02 -6.03
N ASP A 60 11.86 17.62 -7.18
CA ASP A 60 11.65 18.29 -8.46
C ASP A 60 10.27 17.97 -9.03
N PRO A 61 9.42 18.98 -9.36
CA PRO A 61 8.06 18.74 -9.84
C PRO A 61 7.96 17.87 -11.09
N ALA A 62 8.80 18.09 -12.09
CA ALA A 62 8.75 17.31 -13.32
C ALA A 62 9.07 15.83 -13.09
N THR A 63 10.11 15.57 -12.32
CA THR A 63 10.49 14.19 -11.93
C THR A 63 9.42 13.54 -11.04
N ARG A 64 8.82 14.31 -10.13
CA ARG A 64 7.73 13.85 -9.29
C ARG A 64 6.51 13.44 -10.11
N ASP A 65 6.09 14.29 -11.04
CA ASP A 65 4.89 14.05 -11.84
C ASP A 65 5.08 12.83 -12.75
N ALA A 66 6.25 12.68 -13.37
CA ALA A 66 6.59 11.50 -14.14
C ALA A 66 6.58 10.21 -13.29
N ARG A 67 7.11 10.29 -12.06
CA ARG A 67 7.12 9.17 -11.10
C ARG A 67 5.72 8.81 -10.63
N CYS A 68 4.88 9.79 -10.36
CA CYS A 68 3.49 9.56 -9.97
C CYS A 68 2.70 8.89 -11.10
N GLU A 69 2.88 9.33 -12.34
CA GLU A 69 2.25 8.70 -13.51
C GLU A 69 2.74 7.25 -13.69
N GLU A 70 4.03 7.00 -13.57
CA GLU A 70 4.59 5.64 -13.65
C GLU A 70 3.98 4.72 -12.59
N VAL A 71 3.94 5.14 -11.32
CA VAL A 71 3.37 4.36 -10.23
C VAL A 71 1.87 4.11 -10.45
N TYR A 72 1.14 5.12 -10.92
CA TYR A 72 -0.27 4.96 -11.24
C TYR A 72 -0.49 3.94 -12.36
N ARG A 73 0.30 4.01 -13.44
CA ARG A 73 0.22 3.04 -14.54
C ARG A 73 0.55 1.62 -14.11
N ILE A 74 1.55 1.42 -13.28
CA ILE A 74 1.89 0.09 -12.74
C ILE A 74 0.68 -0.53 -12.02
N GLN A 75 -0.04 0.27 -11.20
CA GLN A 75 -1.24 -0.19 -10.51
C GLN A 75 -2.38 -0.54 -11.48
N VAL A 76 -2.60 0.33 -12.47
CA VAL A 76 -3.63 0.11 -13.50
C VAL A 76 -3.33 -1.14 -14.32
N ASP A 77 -2.13 -1.29 -14.84
CA ASP A 77 -1.72 -2.44 -15.66
C ASP A 77 -1.78 -3.75 -14.87
N GLY A 78 -1.37 -3.73 -13.62
CA GLY A 78 -1.44 -4.88 -12.72
C GLY A 78 -2.88 -5.37 -12.54
N LEU A 79 -3.80 -4.46 -12.21
CA LEU A 79 -5.22 -4.80 -12.04
C LEU A 79 -5.88 -5.20 -13.36
N ALA A 80 -5.61 -4.50 -14.47
CA ALA A 80 -6.15 -4.82 -15.77
C ALA A 80 -5.71 -6.23 -16.23
N THR A 81 -4.44 -6.56 -16.03
CA THR A 81 -3.89 -7.88 -16.34
C THR A 81 -4.59 -8.97 -15.51
N ARG A 82 -4.84 -8.72 -14.24
CA ARG A 82 -5.54 -9.65 -13.36
C ARG A 82 -6.98 -9.88 -13.83
N LEU A 83 -7.71 -8.83 -14.16
CA LEU A 83 -9.09 -8.93 -14.64
C LEU A 83 -9.17 -9.68 -15.95
N ARG A 84 -8.26 -9.43 -16.91
CA ARG A 84 -8.19 -10.19 -18.17
C ARG A 84 -7.92 -11.67 -17.93
N ALA A 85 -6.96 -11.98 -17.07
CA ALA A 85 -6.56 -13.37 -16.79
C ALA A 85 -7.68 -14.18 -16.10
N THR A 86 -8.49 -13.53 -15.26
CA THR A 86 -9.59 -14.22 -14.53
C THR A 86 -10.94 -14.14 -15.25
N GLY A 87 -11.07 -13.31 -16.29
CA GLY A 87 -12.37 -13.03 -16.93
C GLY A 87 -13.34 -12.24 -16.03
N THR A 88 -12.87 -11.68 -14.91
CA THR A 88 -13.69 -10.92 -13.96
C THR A 88 -14.10 -9.58 -14.55
N LYS A 89 -15.40 -9.25 -14.45
CA LYS A 89 -15.98 -8.03 -15.03
C LYS A 89 -16.50 -7.05 -13.99
N LYS A 90 -16.50 -7.42 -12.72
CA LYS A 90 -16.96 -6.58 -11.61
C LYS A 90 -15.90 -6.48 -10.55
N LEU A 91 -15.83 -5.33 -9.89
CA LEU A 91 -14.97 -5.07 -8.74
C LEU A 91 -15.83 -4.76 -7.54
N VAL A 92 -15.46 -5.30 -6.37
CA VAL A 92 -16.06 -4.95 -5.08
C VAL A 92 -15.04 -4.17 -4.29
N PHE A 93 -15.43 -3.01 -3.77
CA PHE A 93 -14.47 -2.08 -3.20
C PHE A 93 -15.02 -1.30 -2.00
N GLY A 94 -14.26 -1.26 -0.90
CA GLY A 94 -14.57 -0.46 0.27
C GLY A 94 -14.01 0.97 0.16
N VAL A 95 -14.86 1.99 0.28
CA VAL A 95 -14.48 3.40 0.19
C VAL A 95 -14.64 4.06 1.56
N SER A 96 -13.50 4.33 2.21
CA SER A 96 -13.49 4.99 3.53
C SER A 96 -13.62 6.52 3.45
N GLY A 97 -13.36 7.13 2.29
CA GLY A 97 -13.20 8.57 2.12
C GLY A 97 -11.80 9.10 2.48
N GLY A 98 -10.85 8.21 2.78
CA GLY A 98 -9.44 8.52 2.97
C GLY A 98 -8.66 8.45 1.66
N LEU A 99 -7.38 8.84 1.71
CA LEU A 99 -6.52 8.96 0.53
C LEU A 99 -6.28 7.62 -0.17
N ASP A 100 -6.02 6.56 0.59
CA ASP A 100 -5.69 5.24 0.05
C ASP A 100 -6.87 4.65 -0.74
N SER A 101 -8.08 4.70 -0.17
CA SER A 101 -9.29 4.24 -0.83
C SER A 101 -9.66 5.10 -2.04
N THR A 102 -9.33 6.40 -2.01
CA THR A 102 -9.50 7.30 -3.15
C THR A 102 -8.60 6.89 -4.30
N GLN A 103 -7.30 6.71 -4.04
CA GLN A 103 -6.34 6.27 -5.05
C GLN A 103 -6.74 4.93 -5.68
N ALA A 104 -7.11 3.95 -4.85
CA ALA A 104 -7.53 2.65 -5.35
C ALA A 104 -8.80 2.72 -6.20
N LEU A 105 -9.77 3.56 -5.84
CA LEU A 105 -10.99 3.76 -6.66
C LEU A 105 -10.68 4.42 -8.00
N LEU A 106 -9.75 5.37 -8.06
CA LEU A 106 -9.29 5.98 -9.31
C LEU A 106 -8.59 4.95 -10.21
N VAL A 107 -7.77 4.07 -9.65
CA VAL A 107 -7.18 2.94 -10.38
C VAL A 107 -8.27 2.03 -10.93
N CYS A 108 -9.25 1.64 -10.14
CA CYS A 108 -10.38 0.83 -10.58
C CYS A 108 -11.13 1.48 -11.76
N ALA A 109 -11.43 2.78 -11.65
CA ALA A 109 -12.13 3.52 -12.70
C ALA A 109 -11.33 3.51 -14.02
N ARG A 110 -10.03 3.78 -13.94
CA ARG A 110 -9.14 3.78 -15.11
C ARG A 110 -9.07 2.41 -15.77
N VAL A 111 -8.99 1.35 -14.97
CA VAL A 111 -8.99 -0.03 -15.48
C VAL A 111 -10.30 -0.36 -16.19
N MET A 112 -11.45 0.04 -15.65
CA MET A 112 -12.73 -0.15 -16.33
C MET A 112 -12.77 0.53 -17.68
N ASP A 113 -12.29 1.79 -17.77
CA ASP A 113 -12.21 2.53 -19.02
C ASP A 113 -11.32 1.82 -20.04
N GLU A 114 -10.13 1.37 -19.65
CA GLU A 114 -9.16 0.68 -20.53
C GLU A 114 -9.64 -0.69 -21.01
N LEU A 115 -10.45 -1.37 -20.22
CA LEU A 115 -11.05 -2.65 -20.59
C LEU A 115 -12.39 -2.51 -21.34
N GLY A 116 -12.88 -1.29 -21.53
CA GLY A 116 -14.21 -1.04 -22.10
C GLY A 116 -15.35 -1.58 -21.24
N LEU A 117 -15.14 -1.68 -19.94
CA LEU A 117 -16.15 -2.11 -18.96
C LEU A 117 -16.86 -0.90 -18.36
N PRO A 118 -18.17 -1.00 -18.08
CA PRO A 118 -18.90 0.12 -17.51
C PRO A 118 -18.49 0.36 -16.04
N ARG A 119 -18.31 1.63 -15.67
CA ARG A 119 -17.88 2.01 -14.31
C ARG A 119 -18.87 1.62 -13.21
N ASN A 120 -20.14 1.45 -13.52
CA ASN A 120 -21.11 0.92 -12.56
C ASN A 120 -20.90 -0.57 -12.21
N HIS A 121 -19.96 -1.25 -12.85
CA HIS A 121 -19.47 -2.56 -12.42
C HIS A 121 -18.46 -2.47 -11.27
N ILE A 122 -18.08 -1.27 -10.85
CA ILE A 122 -17.41 -1.04 -9.57
C ILE A 122 -18.50 -0.95 -8.50
N LEU A 123 -18.62 -1.99 -7.69
CA LEU A 123 -19.54 -2.06 -6.56
C LEU A 123 -18.82 -1.45 -5.35
N ALA A 124 -19.10 -0.19 -5.09
CA ALA A 124 -18.38 0.62 -4.09
C ALA A 124 -19.22 0.77 -2.84
N TYR A 125 -18.68 0.36 -1.70
CA TYR A 125 -19.36 0.39 -0.41
C TYR A 125 -18.64 1.33 0.55
N THR A 126 -19.40 2.24 1.20
CA THR A 126 -18.90 2.88 2.41
C THR A 126 -19.47 2.19 3.63
N MET A 127 -18.61 1.95 4.61
CA MET A 127 -18.96 1.14 5.80
C MET A 127 -18.72 1.97 7.07
N PRO A 128 -19.65 2.90 7.41
CA PRO A 128 -19.47 3.73 8.60
C PRO A 128 -19.50 2.90 9.89
N GLY A 129 -18.42 3.02 10.66
CA GLY A 129 -18.29 2.52 12.03
C GLY A 129 -18.54 3.61 13.07
N PHE A 130 -18.16 3.34 14.33
CA PHE A 130 -18.36 4.29 15.43
C PHE A 130 -17.46 5.52 15.35
N ALA A 131 -16.25 5.38 14.77
CA ALA A 131 -15.29 6.47 14.61
C ALA A 131 -15.43 7.23 13.28
N THR A 132 -16.37 6.84 12.41
CA THR A 132 -16.55 7.48 11.11
C THR A 132 -17.14 8.87 11.25
N SER A 133 -16.40 9.91 10.83
CA SER A 133 -16.88 11.28 10.84
C SER A 133 -17.88 11.54 9.70
N THR A 134 -18.78 12.52 9.90
CA THR A 134 -19.70 12.97 8.85
C THR A 134 -18.95 13.45 7.59
N ARG A 135 -17.80 14.10 7.77
CA ARG A 135 -16.96 14.57 6.66
C ARG A 135 -16.46 13.39 5.83
N THR A 136 -15.87 12.39 6.48
CA THR A 136 -15.29 11.21 5.80
C THR A 136 -16.35 10.44 5.04
N ARG A 137 -17.52 10.22 5.68
CA ARG A 137 -18.69 9.59 5.05
C ARG A 137 -19.18 10.37 3.83
N SER A 138 -19.31 11.70 3.95
CA SER A 138 -19.72 12.55 2.83
C SER A 138 -18.73 12.53 1.69
N SER A 139 -17.42 12.55 1.98
CA SER A 139 -16.37 12.46 0.97
C SER A 139 -16.40 11.12 0.22
N ALA A 140 -16.65 10.03 0.91
CA ALA A 140 -16.80 8.71 0.29
C ALA A 140 -17.96 8.69 -0.71
N TRP A 141 -19.14 9.18 -0.31
CA TRP A 141 -20.31 9.26 -1.19
C TRP A 141 -20.09 10.14 -2.41
N GLN A 142 -19.49 11.32 -2.22
CA GLN A 142 -19.20 12.24 -3.33
C GLN A 142 -18.25 11.59 -4.34
N LEU A 143 -17.20 10.94 -3.85
CA LEU A 143 -16.21 10.28 -4.67
C LEU A 143 -16.80 9.12 -5.49
N MET A 144 -17.54 8.22 -4.84
CA MET A 144 -18.16 7.08 -5.52
C MET A 144 -19.10 7.52 -6.65
N ARG A 145 -19.90 8.57 -6.40
CA ARG A 145 -20.81 9.16 -7.40
C ARG A 145 -20.05 9.84 -8.54
N ALA A 146 -19.04 10.63 -8.21
CA ALA A 146 -18.23 11.35 -9.21
C ALA A 146 -17.50 10.39 -10.16
N VAL A 147 -17.07 9.24 -9.66
CA VAL A 147 -16.42 8.19 -10.46
C VAL A 147 -17.44 7.41 -11.33
N GLY A 148 -18.71 7.41 -10.97
CA GLY A 148 -19.75 6.64 -11.66
C GLY A 148 -19.86 5.18 -11.20
N ALA A 149 -19.40 4.88 -10.00
CA ALA A 149 -19.52 3.56 -9.39
C ALA A 149 -20.97 3.30 -8.91
N SER A 150 -21.35 2.01 -8.78
CA SER A 150 -22.53 1.62 -8.03
C SER A 150 -22.23 1.76 -6.54
N ALA A 151 -22.82 2.80 -5.92
CA ALA A 151 -22.49 3.22 -4.57
C ALA A 151 -23.55 2.80 -3.57
N GLU A 152 -23.13 2.14 -2.51
CA GLU A 152 -24.00 1.72 -1.40
C GLU A 152 -23.34 1.98 -0.05
N GLU A 153 -24.13 1.96 1.02
CA GLU A 153 -23.65 2.09 2.38
C GLU A 153 -24.08 0.88 3.21
N ILE A 154 -23.13 0.32 3.95
CA ILE A 154 -23.37 -0.76 4.91
C ILE A 154 -22.99 -0.24 6.30
N ASP A 155 -23.98 -0.01 7.16
CA ASP A 155 -23.72 0.34 8.55
C ASP A 155 -23.19 -0.87 9.32
N ILE A 156 -21.89 -0.84 9.63
CA ILE A 156 -21.23 -1.95 10.34
C ILE A 156 -21.40 -1.88 11.86
N ARG A 157 -21.93 -0.80 12.41
CA ARG A 157 -22.07 -0.62 13.88
C ARG A 157 -22.88 -1.72 14.58
N PRO A 158 -23.99 -2.22 14.01
CA PRO A 158 -24.72 -3.35 14.62
C PRO A 158 -23.87 -4.62 14.72
N SER A 159 -23.14 -4.97 13.65
CA SER A 159 -22.28 -6.15 13.62
C SER A 159 -21.09 -6.02 14.58
N CYS A 160 -20.43 -4.85 14.60
CA CYS A 160 -19.37 -4.56 15.55
C CYS A 160 -19.87 -4.64 17.00
N MET A 161 -21.06 -4.12 17.28
CA MET A 161 -21.66 -4.18 18.61
C MET A 161 -21.96 -5.61 19.05
N GLN A 162 -22.42 -6.46 18.12
CA GLN A 162 -22.63 -7.87 18.41
C GLN A 162 -21.30 -8.56 18.72
N MET A 163 -20.27 -8.33 17.93
CA MET A 163 -18.92 -8.86 18.17
C MET A 163 -18.38 -8.43 19.54
N PHE A 164 -18.53 -7.15 19.93
CA PHE A 164 -18.12 -6.69 21.26
C PHE A 164 -18.86 -7.43 22.40
N LYS A 165 -20.14 -7.72 22.23
CA LYS A 165 -20.91 -8.50 23.22
C LYS A 165 -20.38 -9.93 23.33
N ASP A 166 -20.15 -10.59 22.19
CA ASP A 166 -19.68 -11.97 22.13
C ASP A 166 -18.29 -12.13 22.73
N MET A 167 -17.41 -11.12 22.53
CA MET A 167 -16.07 -11.08 23.13
C MET A 167 -16.08 -10.66 24.61
N GLY A 168 -17.19 -10.20 25.16
CA GLY A 168 -17.24 -9.61 26.50
C GLY A 168 -16.50 -8.27 26.62
N HIS A 169 -16.31 -7.56 25.50
CA HIS A 169 -15.56 -6.32 25.48
C HIS A 169 -16.29 -5.18 26.21
N PRO A 170 -15.61 -4.40 27.06
CA PRO A 170 -16.24 -3.34 27.86
C PRO A 170 -17.01 -2.29 27.07
N TYR A 171 -16.60 -1.99 25.83
CA TYR A 171 -17.31 -1.07 24.93
C TYR A 171 -18.78 -1.43 24.69
N ALA A 172 -19.13 -2.70 24.77
CA ALA A 172 -20.52 -3.15 24.66
C ALA A 172 -21.43 -2.55 25.75
N LYS A 173 -20.87 -2.19 26.91
CA LYS A 173 -21.60 -1.67 28.08
C LYS A 173 -21.51 -0.15 28.20
N ASP A 174 -20.30 0.44 28.19
CA ASP A 174 -20.11 1.86 28.51
C ASP A 174 -19.65 2.74 27.34
N ARG A 175 -19.26 2.14 26.21
CA ARG A 175 -18.85 2.82 24.97
C ARG A 175 -17.70 3.82 25.14
N LYS A 176 -16.83 3.63 26.12
CA LYS A 176 -15.71 4.54 26.43
C LYS A 176 -14.34 3.89 26.27
N GLN A 177 -14.27 2.61 26.02
CA GLN A 177 -13.02 1.88 25.90
C GLN A 177 -12.63 1.70 24.45
N TYR A 178 -11.54 2.36 24.06
CA TYR A 178 -10.98 2.39 22.72
C TYR A 178 -9.59 1.75 22.75
N ASP A 179 -9.55 0.44 22.65
CA ASP A 179 -8.30 -0.32 22.60
C ASP A 179 -8.08 -0.95 21.23
N ILE A 180 -7.02 -1.75 21.10
CA ILE A 180 -6.71 -2.44 19.85
C ILE A 180 -7.85 -3.38 19.41
N ALA A 181 -8.54 -4.02 20.35
CA ALA A 181 -9.66 -4.90 20.02
C ALA A 181 -10.85 -4.10 19.45
N TYR A 182 -11.12 -2.91 20.02
CA TYR A 182 -12.12 -1.99 19.47
C TYR A 182 -11.80 -1.59 18.02
N GLU A 183 -10.56 -1.25 17.72
CA GLU A 183 -10.14 -0.88 16.37
C GLU A 183 -10.22 -2.05 15.39
N ASN A 184 -9.76 -3.22 15.81
CA ASN A 184 -9.75 -4.42 14.97
C ASN A 184 -11.15 -4.93 14.60
N VAL A 185 -12.14 -4.74 15.48
CA VAL A 185 -13.51 -5.15 15.19
C VAL A 185 -14.15 -4.27 14.11
N GLN A 186 -13.80 -2.99 14.07
CA GLN A 186 -14.26 -2.06 13.05
C GLN A 186 -13.48 -2.20 11.74
#